data_4f2d0b05e7f4c7a37a33596318af6215
#
_entry.id   4f2d0b05e7f4c7a37a33596318af6215
#
_cell.length_a   1.000
_cell.length_b   1.000
_cell.length_c   1.000
_cell.angle_alpha   90.00
_cell.angle_beta   90.00
_cell.angle_gamma   90.00
#
_symmetry.space_group_name_H-M   'P 1'
#
loop_
_entity.id
_entity.type
_entity.pdbx_description
1 polymer ?
#
loop_
_entity_poly.entity_id
_entity_poly.type
_entity_poly.pdbx_seq_one_letter_code
_entity_poly.pdbx_strand_id
1 'polypeptide(L)'
;MDKPPPVCGNIEVEPCGQRIVVAGDPAGLRSLAELLTWLADLDQESMAHLPEGERAHVHLYPGSQISGNSTELELCRLDAKGTGAFPRGFESAGDQARGTGYPEWFMDDPDNL
;
A
#
# COMPACT_ATOMS: atom_id res chain seq x y z
N MET A 1 19.12 -2.94 2.53
CA MET A 1 18.05 -2.24 3.26
C MET A 1 17.10 -3.23 3.83
N ASP A 2 17.34 -3.58 5.08
CA ASP A 2 16.62 -4.69 5.68
C ASP A 2 15.43 -4.25 6.52
N LYS A 3 15.32 -2.95 6.76
CA LYS A 3 14.26 -2.41 7.60
C LYS A 3 13.41 -1.40 6.83
N PRO A 4 12.10 -1.45 7.02
CA PRO A 4 11.26 -0.41 6.44
C PRO A 4 11.56 0.94 7.08
N PRO A 5 11.39 2.03 6.33
CA PRO A 5 11.53 3.36 6.91
C PRO A 5 10.44 3.59 7.97
N PRO A 6 10.72 4.40 9.00
CA PRO A 6 9.73 4.65 10.03
C PRO A 6 8.55 5.45 9.47
N VAL A 7 7.39 5.20 10.05
CA VAL A 7 6.20 5.99 9.77
C VAL A 7 6.20 7.18 10.72
N CYS A 8 6.17 8.38 10.17
CA CYS A 8 6.17 9.64 10.91
C CYS A 8 4.89 10.38 10.60
N GLY A 9 4.56 11.41 11.41
CA GLY A 9 3.32 12.14 11.23
C GLY A 9 2.12 11.34 11.65
N ASN A 10 0.96 11.68 11.12
CA ASN A 10 -0.30 11.06 11.52
C ASN A 10 -1.00 10.41 10.35
N ILE A 11 -1.46 9.18 10.54
CA ILE A 11 -2.20 8.42 9.55
C ILE A 11 -3.37 7.74 10.25
N GLU A 12 -4.55 7.82 9.63
CA GLU A 12 -5.72 7.12 10.09
C GLU A 12 -6.25 6.24 8.97
N VAL A 13 -6.62 5.01 9.30
CA VAL A 13 -7.18 4.04 8.35
C VAL A 13 -8.50 3.56 8.90
N GLU A 14 -9.58 3.77 8.15
CA GLU A 14 -10.87 3.26 8.60
C GLU A 14 -11.74 2.83 7.42
N PRO A 15 -12.53 1.78 7.62
CA PRO A 15 -13.54 1.41 6.63
C PRO A 15 -14.68 2.41 6.66
N CYS A 16 -15.21 2.71 5.47
CA CYS A 16 -16.33 3.63 5.31
C CYS A 16 -17.25 3.05 4.24
N GLY A 17 -18.25 2.27 4.65
CA GLY A 17 -19.09 1.54 3.72
C GLY A 17 -18.27 0.52 2.93
N GLN A 18 -18.31 0.64 1.61
CA GLN A 18 -17.58 -0.28 0.73
C GLN A 18 -16.20 0.23 0.33
N ARG A 19 -15.74 1.28 0.97
CA ARG A 19 -14.41 1.83 0.70
C ARG A 19 -13.60 1.89 1.96
N ILE A 20 -12.29 1.99 1.79
CA ILE A 20 -11.36 2.19 2.89
C ILE A 20 -10.79 3.59 2.72
N VAL A 21 -10.79 4.36 3.80
CA VAL A 21 -10.24 5.71 3.80
C VAL A 21 -8.90 5.67 4.50
N VAL A 22 -7.87 6.16 3.81
CA VAL A 22 -6.55 6.35 4.38
C VAL A 22 -6.30 7.85 4.38
N ALA A 23 -6.28 8.44 5.55
CA ALA A 23 -6.10 9.89 5.71
C ALA A 23 -4.79 10.13 6.46
N GLY A 24 -4.10 11.20 6.06
CA GLY A 24 -2.87 11.55 6.75
C GLY A 24 -2.60 13.04 6.66
N ASP A 25 -1.85 13.56 7.63
CA ASP A 25 -1.30 14.88 7.49
C ASP A 25 -0.14 14.82 6.48
N PRO A 26 0.42 15.97 6.06
CA PRO A 26 1.49 15.95 5.07
C PRO A 26 2.68 15.06 5.46
N ALA A 27 3.08 15.10 6.72
CA ALA A 27 4.20 14.26 7.18
C ALA A 27 3.83 12.77 7.13
N GLY A 28 2.61 12.43 7.54
CA GLY A 28 2.12 11.05 7.50
C GLY A 28 2.06 10.53 6.07
N LEU A 29 1.49 11.32 5.17
CA LEU A 29 1.39 10.91 3.78
C LEU A 29 2.77 10.74 3.13
N ARG A 30 3.72 11.62 3.43
CA ARG A 30 5.08 11.48 2.90
C ARG A 30 5.77 10.23 3.43
N SER A 31 5.62 9.93 4.71
CA SER A 31 6.24 8.73 5.28
C SER A 31 5.62 7.46 4.72
N LEU A 32 4.30 7.48 4.47
CA LEU A 32 3.63 6.35 3.83
C LEU A 32 4.13 6.14 2.41
N ALA A 33 4.35 7.24 1.67
CA ALA A 33 4.91 7.16 0.32
C ALA A 33 6.32 6.55 0.34
N GLU A 34 7.15 6.92 1.31
CA GLU A 34 8.49 6.35 1.45
C GLU A 34 8.42 4.85 1.75
N LEU A 35 7.49 4.44 2.59
CA LEU A 35 7.29 3.03 2.91
C LEU A 35 6.85 2.24 1.67
N LEU A 36 5.94 2.79 0.89
CA LEU A 36 5.49 2.14 -0.35
C LEU A 36 6.62 2.01 -1.36
N THR A 37 7.44 3.04 -1.49
CA THR A 37 8.60 3.01 -2.37
C THR A 37 9.60 1.95 -1.92
N TRP A 38 9.86 1.90 -0.60
CA TRP A 38 10.75 0.88 -0.04
C TRP A 38 10.25 -0.53 -0.37
N LEU A 39 8.95 -0.76 -0.18
CA LEU A 39 8.34 -2.07 -0.45
C LEU A 39 8.43 -2.43 -1.94
N ALA A 40 8.22 -1.46 -2.81
CA ALA A 40 8.32 -1.66 -4.26
C ALA A 40 9.74 -1.99 -4.70
N ASP A 41 10.73 -1.39 -4.04
CA ASP A 41 12.13 -1.54 -4.42
C ASP A 41 12.81 -2.76 -3.78
N LEU A 42 12.13 -3.46 -2.88
CA LEU A 42 12.71 -4.65 -2.25
C LEU A 42 13.09 -5.71 -3.26
N ASP A 43 14.29 -6.25 -3.10
CA ASP A 43 14.72 -7.42 -3.84
C ASP A 43 14.29 -8.67 -3.05
N GLN A 44 13.10 -9.15 -3.36
CA GLN A 44 12.56 -10.33 -2.67
C GLN A 44 13.41 -11.56 -2.84
N GLU A 45 14.07 -11.67 -4.01
CA GLU A 45 14.87 -12.85 -4.32
C GLU A 45 16.04 -13.02 -3.37
N SER A 46 16.58 -11.92 -2.85
CA SER A 46 17.71 -11.97 -1.93
C SER A 46 17.30 -12.05 -0.46
N MET A 47 16.00 -12.05 -0.16
CA MET A 47 15.49 -12.10 1.22
C MET A 47 15.45 -13.56 1.69
N ALA A 48 16.51 -13.99 2.40
CA ALA A 48 16.65 -15.39 2.80
C ALA A 48 15.52 -15.87 3.71
N HIS A 49 14.96 -14.98 4.53
CA HIS A 49 13.87 -15.33 5.45
C HIS A 49 12.50 -15.33 4.81
N LEU A 50 12.39 -14.89 3.56
CA LEU A 50 11.13 -14.92 2.84
C LEU A 50 11.07 -16.21 2.02
N PRO A 51 10.12 -17.12 2.32
CA PRO A 51 10.01 -18.36 1.58
C PRO A 51 9.59 -18.15 0.12
N GLU A 52 9.98 -19.09 -0.74
CA GLU A 52 9.51 -19.12 -2.11
C GLU A 52 7.97 -19.09 -2.16
N GLY A 53 7.44 -18.32 -3.07
CA GLY A 53 5.99 -18.19 -3.23
C GLY A 53 5.34 -17.19 -2.31
N GLU A 54 6.06 -16.70 -1.32
CA GLU A 54 5.54 -15.68 -0.42
C GLU A 54 5.80 -14.28 -0.96
N ARG A 55 5.12 -13.30 -0.38
CA ARG A 55 5.19 -11.90 -0.79
C ARG A 55 5.64 -11.05 0.38
N ALA A 56 6.57 -10.14 0.13
CA ALA A 56 6.97 -9.18 1.15
C ALA A 56 5.79 -8.28 1.49
N HIS A 57 5.65 -7.99 2.78
CA HIS A 57 4.55 -7.15 3.25
C HIS A 57 4.94 -6.47 4.56
N VAL A 58 4.20 -5.44 4.92
CA VAL A 58 4.34 -4.78 6.22
C VAL A 58 2.95 -4.59 6.81
N HIS A 59 2.90 -4.64 8.14
CA HIS A 59 1.68 -4.35 8.90
C HIS A 59 1.85 -3.02 9.61
N LEU A 60 0.82 -2.19 9.54
CA LEU A 60 0.76 -0.97 10.32
C LEU A 60 -0.32 -1.15 11.37
N TYR A 61 0.05 -1.01 12.64
CA TYR A 61 -0.83 -1.33 13.76
C TYR A 61 -1.40 -0.07 14.39
N PRO A 62 -2.69 -0.09 14.75
CA PRO A 62 -3.30 1.01 15.49
C PRO A 62 -2.55 1.27 16.79
N GLY A 63 -2.34 2.55 17.07
CA GLY A 63 -1.61 2.96 18.28
C GLY A 63 -0.11 2.82 18.19
N SER A 64 0.40 2.37 17.07
CA SER A 64 1.84 2.25 16.81
C SER A 64 2.24 3.12 15.61
N GLN A 65 2.01 2.64 14.39
CA GLN A 65 2.33 3.43 13.19
C GLN A 65 1.16 4.30 12.74
N ILE A 66 -0.06 3.89 13.04
CA ILE A 66 -1.27 4.59 12.65
C ILE A 66 -2.09 4.90 13.88
N SER A 67 -3.10 5.79 13.74
CA SER A 67 -3.87 6.27 14.89
C SER A 67 -4.54 5.13 15.64
N GLY A 68 -4.77 5.34 16.96
CA GLY A 68 -5.30 4.30 17.83
C GLY A 68 -6.71 3.86 17.48
N ASN A 69 -7.46 4.69 16.77
CA ASN A 69 -8.82 4.35 16.33
C ASN A 69 -8.84 3.76 14.91
N SER A 70 -7.68 3.47 14.33
CA SER A 70 -7.58 2.91 12.98
C SER A 70 -7.87 1.42 12.96
N THR A 71 -8.18 0.93 11.76
CA THR A 71 -8.14 -0.49 11.44
C THR A 71 -6.70 -0.83 11.03
N GLU A 72 -6.23 -2.01 11.37
CA GLU A 72 -4.90 -2.47 10.95
C GLU A 72 -4.78 -2.43 9.43
N LEU A 73 -3.63 -2.00 8.93
CA LEU A 73 -3.37 -1.92 7.50
C LEU A 73 -2.20 -2.81 7.13
N GLU A 74 -2.40 -3.65 6.14
CA GLU A 74 -1.32 -4.46 5.56
C GLU A 74 -1.04 -3.95 4.15
N LEU A 75 0.24 -3.70 3.87
CA LEU A 75 0.73 -3.33 2.54
C LEU A 75 1.57 -4.48 2.03
N CYS A 76 1.25 -5.00 0.86
CA CYS A 76 1.81 -6.25 0.37
C CYS A 76 2.17 -6.14 -1.11
N ARG A 77 3.26 -6.82 -1.49
CA ARG A 77 3.59 -7.01 -2.89
C ARG A 77 2.57 -7.96 -3.52
N LEU A 78 2.26 -7.79 -4.80
CA LEU A 78 1.45 -8.75 -5.53
C LEU A 78 2.28 -9.92 -6.05
N ASP A 79 3.51 -9.63 -6.45
CA ASP A 79 4.40 -10.61 -7.07
C ASP A 79 5.08 -11.47 -6.00
N ALA A 80 5.06 -12.77 -6.20
CA ALA A 80 5.64 -13.73 -5.27
C ALA A 80 7.13 -13.90 -5.51
N LYS A 81 7.88 -14.17 -4.44
CA LYS A 81 9.28 -14.52 -4.53
C LYS A 81 9.46 -15.78 -5.37
N GLY A 82 10.44 -15.77 -6.23
CA GLY A 82 10.83 -16.91 -7.06
C GLY A 82 10.12 -16.95 -8.41
N THR A 83 8.80 -16.82 -8.42
CA THR A 83 8.01 -16.97 -9.64
C THR A 83 7.49 -15.65 -10.19
N GLY A 84 7.37 -14.64 -9.35
CA GLY A 84 6.69 -13.40 -9.71
C GLY A 84 5.19 -13.55 -9.88
N ALA A 85 4.63 -14.69 -9.47
CA ALA A 85 3.22 -14.97 -9.68
C ALA A 85 2.33 -14.09 -8.79
N PHE A 86 1.19 -13.69 -9.35
CA PHE A 86 0.16 -12.94 -8.62
C PHE A 86 -0.80 -13.92 -7.94
N PRO A 87 -1.55 -13.45 -6.93
CA PRO A 87 -2.55 -14.31 -6.28
C PRO A 87 -3.55 -14.87 -7.27
N ARG A 88 -3.99 -16.11 -7.00
CA ARG A 88 -5.03 -16.73 -7.80
C ARG A 88 -6.30 -15.88 -7.70
N GLY A 89 -6.94 -15.65 -8.84
CA GLY A 89 -8.16 -14.84 -8.88
C GLY A 89 -7.91 -13.34 -9.00
N PHE A 90 -6.65 -12.91 -9.05
CA PHE A 90 -6.36 -11.50 -9.27
C PHE A 90 -6.87 -11.07 -10.65
N GLU A 91 -7.62 -9.98 -10.67
CA GLU A 91 -8.10 -9.38 -11.91
C GLU A 91 -7.44 -8.02 -12.09
N SER A 92 -6.70 -7.87 -13.17
CA SER A 92 -6.00 -6.63 -13.47
C SER A 92 -7.00 -5.50 -13.78
N ALA A 93 -6.65 -4.27 -13.42
CA ALA A 93 -7.41 -3.10 -13.85
C ALA A 93 -7.37 -3.01 -15.38
N GLY A 94 -8.42 -2.43 -15.95
CA GLY A 94 -8.47 -2.26 -17.39
C GLY A 94 -7.37 -1.33 -17.92
N ASP A 95 -7.17 -1.36 -19.23
CA ASP A 95 -6.11 -0.57 -19.87
C ASP A 95 -6.24 0.92 -19.60
N GLN A 96 -7.47 1.41 -19.46
CA GLN A 96 -7.72 2.82 -19.17
C GLN A 96 -7.10 3.27 -17.84
N ALA A 97 -6.99 2.36 -16.87
CA ALA A 97 -6.46 2.69 -15.56
C ALA A 97 -4.93 2.62 -15.51
N ARG A 98 -4.31 1.90 -16.44
CA ARG A 98 -2.88 1.64 -16.38
C ARG A 98 -2.09 2.66 -17.19
N GLY A 99 -1.58 3.67 -16.48
CA GLY A 99 -0.72 4.68 -17.09
C GLY A 99 -1.43 5.74 -17.89
N THR A 100 -2.76 5.75 -17.89
CA THR A 100 -3.55 6.73 -18.63
C THR A 100 -4.06 7.87 -17.76
N GLY A 101 -3.81 7.80 -16.45
CA GLY A 101 -4.27 8.83 -15.53
C GLY A 101 -5.74 8.69 -15.20
N TYR A 102 -6.33 9.78 -14.79
CA TYR A 102 -7.71 9.78 -14.34
C TYR A 102 -8.66 10.14 -15.48
N PRO A 103 -9.90 9.65 -15.44
CA PRO A 103 -10.90 10.04 -16.45
C PRO A 103 -11.23 11.53 -16.34
N GLU A 104 -11.74 12.11 -17.42
CA GLU A 104 -12.04 13.54 -17.47
C GLU A 104 -13.01 13.98 -16.36
N TRP A 105 -13.98 13.14 -16.02
CA TRP A 105 -14.97 13.47 -14.99
C TRP A 105 -14.38 13.48 -13.57
N PHE A 106 -13.17 13.00 -13.39
CA PHE A 106 -12.56 12.85 -12.06
C PHE A 106 -12.53 14.18 -11.29
N MET A 107 -12.11 15.26 -11.96
CA MET A 107 -12.02 16.57 -11.32
C MET A 107 -13.40 17.23 -11.14
N ASP A 108 -14.40 16.79 -11.91
CA ASP A 108 -15.76 17.33 -11.81
C ASP A 108 -16.61 16.58 -10.79
N ASP A 109 -16.12 15.46 -10.26
CA ASP A 109 -16.83 14.70 -9.24
C ASP A 109 -16.71 15.42 -7.90
N PRO A 110 -17.83 15.77 -7.25
CA PRO A 110 -17.77 16.51 -5.98
C PRO A 110 -17.08 15.74 -4.85
N ASP A 111 -16.91 14.42 -4.99
CA ASP A 111 -16.20 13.60 -4.01
C ASP A 111 -14.68 13.58 -4.22
N ASN A 112 -14.20 14.18 -5.31
CA ASN A 112 -12.77 14.26 -5.60
C ASN A 112 -12.31 15.70 -5.53
N LEU A 113 -11.28 15.94 -4.77
CA LEU A 113 -10.61 17.25 -4.70
C LEU A 113 -11.56 18.43 -4.70
#